data_1d06d3c962ccdd2d63481638203c74df
#
_entry.id   1d06d3c962ccdd2d63481638203c74df
#
_cell.length_a   1.000
_cell.length_b   1.000
_cell.length_c   1.000
_cell.angle_alpha   90.00
_cell.angle_beta   90.00
_cell.angle_gamma   90.00
#
_symmetry.space_group_name_H-M   'P 1'
#
loop_
_entity.id
_entity.type
_entity.pdbx_description
1 polymer ?
#
loop_
_entity_poly.entity_id
_entity_poly.type
_entity_poly.pdbx_seq_one_letter_code
_entity_poly.pdbx_strand_id
1 'polypeptide(L)'
;FGNYAEREVEGGFYYRNPHNRGGVNDGGTNDDGEQLLLVGDLTGDMSGNCPTDIVVGDNVLENPRYINEVQNNPDCWAFNEMLPGGFTPRFGGTVTDMSLVFGTKGELDHDITYDVSLNLGQNEVDFAISNTINPSLGPETPTEFSPGRYTQSEQTLDIDFTKPFDVGLYEPLFVATGFQYRNESYESFAGDTASYEIGPLATQGFGIGSNGFPGLAANSQGRVSRNNIALYIDAEAYITENFMLAGALRYEDFSDFGDTSKGKIAFRWRALENIAFRGAFSTGFKAPTLGQSNVRNVTTAFGTGGELIDRATLPPTDPVSQLKGGEQLTPEESERITF
;
A
#
# COMPACT_ATOMS: atom_id res chain seq x y z
N PHE A 1 14.27 14.95 -19.61
CA PHE A 1 13.08 15.36 -18.85
C PHE A 1 13.14 14.74 -17.47
N GLY A 2 12.80 15.51 -16.42
CA GLY A 2 12.73 15.01 -15.05
C GLY A 2 11.58 15.66 -14.29
N ASN A 3 11.04 14.93 -13.31
CA ASN A 3 10.00 15.41 -12.41
C ASN A 3 10.33 15.00 -10.98
N TYR A 4 10.06 15.90 -10.05
CA TYR A 4 10.08 15.65 -8.61
C TYR A 4 8.84 16.27 -7.99
N ALA A 5 8.12 15.53 -7.20
CA ALA A 5 6.99 16.01 -6.44
C ALA A 5 7.04 15.43 -5.02
N GLU A 6 6.75 16.26 -4.04
CA GLU A 6 6.63 15.86 -2.64
C GLU A 6 5.32 16.38 -2.09
N ARG A 7 4.64 15.56 -1.33
CA ARG A 7 3.36 15.89 -0.71
C ARG A 7 3.31 15.34 0.71
N GLU A 8 3.05 16.21 1.64
CA GLU A 8 2.71 15.87 3.01
C GLU A 8 1.19 15.66 3.15
N VAL A 9 0.79 14.59 3.81
CA VAL A 9 -0.61 14.23 4.04
C VAL A 9 -0.77 13.88 5.52
N GLU A 10 -1.80 14.42 6.16
CA GLU A 10 -2.17 14.05 7.53
C GLU A 10 -3.70 14.02 7.64
N GLY A 11 -4.22 13.01 8.34
CA GLY A 11 -5.64 12.86 8.66
C GLY A 11 -5.85 12.34 10.08
N GLY A 12 -6.93 12.78 10.74
CA GLY A 12 -7.32 12.26 12.05
C GLY A 12 -8.10 10.96 11.93
N PHE A 13 -7.79 10.00 12.79
CA PHE A 13 -8.67 8.86 13.06
C PHE A 13 -9.86 9.31 13.94
N TYR A 14 -10.69 8.37 14.38
CA TYR A 14 -11.74 8.68 15.34
C TYR A 14 -11.15 8.81 16.75
N TYR A 15 -11.86 9.56 17.60
CA TYR A 15 -11.50 9.77 19.00
C TYR A 15 -11.35 8.46 19.78
N ARG A 16 -10.37 8.41 20.68
CA ARG A 16 -10.06 7.30 21.58
C ARG A 16 -10.34 7.73 23.01
N ASN A 17 -11.24 7.03 23.67
CA ASN A 17 -11.44 7.18 25.09
C ASN A 17 -10.26 6.53 25.84
N PRO A 18 -9.72 7.18 26.90
CA PRO A 18 -8.52 6.70 27.56
C PRO A 18 -8.72 5.47 28.47
N HIS A 19 -9.95 5.03 28.75
CA HIS A 19 -10.19 3.95 29.70
C HIS A 19 -11.26 2.92 29.29
N ASN A 20 -11.73 2.94 28.07
CA ASN A 20 -12.68 1.92 27.59
C ASN A 20 -12.40 1.46 26.15
N ARG A 21 -11.15 1.41 25.77
CA ARG A 21 -10.71 0.95 24.46
C ARG A 21 -10.34 -0.53 24.52
N GLY A 22 -11.30 -1.42 24.31
CA GLY A 22 -11.10 -2.87 24.35
C GLY A 22 -9.90 -3.33 23.54
N GLY A 23 -9.08 -4.21 24.13
CA GLY A 23 -7.84 -4.71 23.55
C GLY A 23 -6.67 -3.70 23.50
N VAL A 24 -6.81 -2.54 24.15
CA VAL A 24 -5.76 -1.49 24.21
C VAL A 24 -5.56 -1.00 25.64
N ASN A 25 -6.63 -0.58 26.30
CA ASN A 25 -6.59 0.07 27.62
C ASN A 25 -7.93 -0.10 28.36
N ASP A 26 -8.54 -1.27 28.27
CA ASP A 26 -9.84 -1.60 28.85
C ASP A 26 -9.67 -2.52 30.06
N GLY A 27 -10.03 -2.04 31.23
CA GLY A 27 -10.02 -2.84 32.48
C GLY A 27 -11.20 -3.80 32.63
N GLY A 28 -12.10 -3.84 31.64
CA GLY A 28 -13.33 -4.63 31.72
C GLY A 28 -14.41 -3.95 32.57
N THR A 29 -15.34 -4.76 33.08
CA THR A 29 -16.45 -4.31 33.93
C THR A 29 -16.53 -5.15 35.20
N ASN A 30 -17.01 -4.56 36.29
CA ASN A 30 -17.33 -5.29 37.51
C ASN A 30 -18.71 -6.00 37.41
N ASP A 31 -19.10 -6.68 38.46
CA ASP A 31 -20.38 -7.42 38.52
C ASP A 31 -21.63 -6.51 38.41
N ASP A 32 -21.49 -5.24 38.75
CA ASP A 32 -22.53 -4.20 38.62
C ASP A 32 -22.56 -3.57 37.21
N GLY A 33 -21.66 -3.98 36.29
CA GLY A 33 -21.57 -3.49 34.92
C GLY A 33 -20.84 -2.15 34.80
N GLU A 34 -20.16 -1.69 35.85
CA GLU A 34 -19.38 -0.44 35.83
C GLU A 34 -18.00 -0.68 35.20
N GLN A 35 -17.56 0.25 34.35
CA GLN A 35 -16.26 0.21 33.69
C GLN A 35 -15.12 0.30 34.72
N LEU A 36 -14.16 -0.61 34.63
CA LEU A 36 -12.94 -0.61 35.42
C LEU A 36 -11.77 0.05 34.68
N LEU A 37 -10.91 0.69 35.44
CA LEU A 37 -9.65 1.25 34.95
C LEU A 37 -8.63 0.12 34.77
N LEU A 38 -7.98 0.05 33.62
CA LEU A 38 -6.81 -0.80 33.44
C LEU A 38 -5.59 -0.11 34.07
N VAL A 39 -5.01 -0.77 35.08
CA VAL A 39 -3.82 -0.31 35.80
C VAL A 39 -2.68 -1.29 35.55
N GLY A 40 -1.53 -0.79 35.13
CA GLY A 40 -0.31 -1.55 34.92
C GLY A 40 0.59 -1.50 36.15
N ASP A 41 1.21 -2.65 36.46
CA ASP A 41 2.27 -2.78 37.45
C ASP A 41 3.64 -2.67 36.77
N LEU A 42 4.44 -1.68 37.15
CA LEU A 42 5.73 -1.38 36.53
C LEU A 42 6.90 -2.17 37.15
N THR A 43 6.67 -2.92 38.24
CA THR A 43 7.74 -3.61 38.96
C THR A 43 8.27 -4.86 38.24
N GLY A 44 7.56 -5.37 37.24
CA GLY A 44 7.92 -6.56 36.49
C GLY A 44 7.65 -7.90 37.20
N ASP A 45 7.53 -7.92 38.52
CA ASP A 45 7.20 -9.09 39.34
C ASP A 45 5.79 -8.98 40.00
N MET A 46 5.02 -7.96 39.60
CA MET A 46 3.68 -7.67 40.14
C MET A 46 3.66 -7.34 41.63
N SER A 47 4.76 -6.79 42.18
CA SER A 47 4.86 -6.41 43.60
C SER A 47 4.44 -4.98 43.88
N GLY A 48 4.06 -4.19 42.87
CA GLY A 48 3.68 -2.77 43.01
C GLY A 48 2.37 -2.52 43.78
N ASN A 49 1.62 -3.57 44.07
CA ASN A 49 0.29 -3.52 44.71
C ASN A 49 -0.70 -2.62 43.98
N CYS A 50 -0.69 -2.68 42.66
CA CYS A 50 -1.55 -1.87 41.81
C CYS A 50 -3.00 -2.36 41.85
N PRO A 51 -3.99 -1.48 42.07
CA PRO A 51 -5.39 -1.87 42.16
C PRO A 51 -5.96 -2.27 40.79
N THR A 52 -6.86 -3.28 40.77
CA THR A 52 -7.52 -3.75 39.55
C THR A 52 -9.03 -3.47 39.57
N ASP A 53 -9.53 -2.80 40.62
CA ASP A 53 -10.96 -2.64 40.90
C ASP A 53 -11.39 -1.16 40.98
N ILE A 54 -10.63 -0.26 40.37
CA ILE A 54 -11.01 1.16 40.34
C ILE A 54 -12.09 1.37 39.28
N VAL A 55 -13.27 1.80 39.72
CA VAL A 55 -14.36 2.20 38.85
C VAL A 55 -14.04 3.55 38.20
N VAL A 56 -14.19 3.62 36.87
CA VAL A 56 -13.92 4.85 36.12
C VAL A 56 -14.86 5.99 36.48
N GLY A 57 -16.16 5.72 36.60
CA GLY A 57 -17.18 6.72 36.91
C GLY A 57 -17.26 7.84 35.85
N ASP A 58 -17.73 9.02 36.25
CA ASP A 58 -17.86 10.18 35.35
C ASP A 58 -16.49 10.84 35.08
N ASN A 59 -15.60 10.85 36.08
CA ASN A 59 -14.24 11.40 35.95
C ASN A 59 -13.27 10.64 36.87
N VAL A 60 -12.55 9.67 36.29
CA VAL A 60 -11.58 8.87 37.08
C VAL A 60 -10.45 9.72 37.67
N LEU A 61 -10.09 10.84 37.03
CA LEU A 61 -9.01 11.74 37.51
C LEU A 61 -9.36 12.43 38.84
N GLU A 62 -10.63 12.50 39.21
CA GLU A 62 -11.11 13.03 40.49
C GLU A 62 -11.38 11.92 41.52
N ASN A 63 -11.24 10.63 41.13
CA ASN A 63 -11.43 9.51 42.04
C ASN A 63 -10.29 9.45 43.07
N PRO A 64 -10.59 9.55 44.39
CA PRO A 64 -9.54 9.55 45.44
C PRO A 64 -8.69 8.28 45.45
N ARG A 65 -9.26 7.11 45.08
CA ARG A 65 -8.50 5.87 44.99
C ARG A 65 -7.51 5.91 43.81
N TYR A 66 -7.93 6.41 42.64
CA TYR A 66 -7.04 6.60 41.52
C TYR A 66 -5.86 7.50 41.90
N ILE A 67 -6.14 8.65 42.52
CA ILE A 67 -5.09 9.62 42.93
C ILE A 67 -4.11 9.00 43.92
N ASN A 68 -4.61 8.30 44.94
CA ASN A 68 -3.77 7.79 46.02
C ASN A 68 -3.08 6.45 45.67
N GLU A 69 -3.73 5.56 44.99
CA GLU A 69 -3.28 4.18 44.77
C GLU A 69 -2.62 3.96 43.39
N VAL A 70 -2.84 4.85 42.42
CA VAL A 70 -2.24 4.78 41.08
C VAL A 70 -1.35 5.98 40.81
N GLN A 71 -1.91 7.18 40.69
CA GLN A 71 -1.17 8.39 40.30
C GLN A 71 -0.02 8.74 41.24
N ASN A 72 -0.16 8.53 42.54
CA ASN A 72 0.88 8.77 43.55
C ASN A 72 1.75 7.54 43.83
N ASN A 73 1.51 6.41 43.19
CA ASN A 73 2.30 5.20 43.33
C ASN A 73 3.24 5.04 42.11
N PRO A 74 4.56 5.20 42.31
CA PRO A 74 5.51 5.13 41.19
C PRO A 74 5.62 3.74 40.53
N ASP A 75 5.09 2.72 41.19
CA ASP A 75 5.09 1.34 40.69
C ASP A 75 3.83 1.01 39.86
N CYS A 76 2.84 1.93 39.82
CA CYS A 76 1.61 1.77 39.08
C CYS A 76 1.48 2.78 37.93
N TRP A 77 0.80 2.44 36.90
CA TRP A 77 0.55 3.32 35.76
C TRP A 77 -0.82 3.07 35.12
N ALA A 78 -1.46 4.16 34.69
CA ALA A 78 -2.68 4.11 33.91
C ALA A 78 -2.55 4.97 32.64
N PHE A 79 -3.21 4.55 31.56
CA PHE A 79 -3.14 5.21 30.26
C PHE A 79 -3.50 6.70 30.30
N ASN A 80 -4.45 7.09 31.11
CA ASN A 80 -4.90 8.47 31.26
C ASN A 80 -3.89 9.41 31.98
N GLU A 81 -2.78 8.91 32.51
CA GLU A 81 -1.69 9.78 32.99
C GLU A 81 -1.03 10.54 31.86
N MET A 82 -0.92 9.93 30.66
CA MET A 82 -0.35 10.58 29.49
C MET A 82 -1.39 11.33 28.66
N LEU A 83 -2.60 10.77 28.51
CA LEU A 83 -3.65 11.28 27.64
C LEU A 83 -5.00 11.39 28.39
N PRO A 84 -5.09 12.22 29.44
CA PRO A 84 -6.21 12.25 30.37
C PRO A 84 -7.56 12.60 29.73
N GLY A 85 -7.55 13.42 28.67
CA GLY A 85 -8.72 13.81 27.91
C GLY A 85 -9.06 12.88 26.75
N GLY A 86 -8.38 11.74 26.64
CA GLY A 86 -8.43 10.93 25.43
C GLY A 86 -7.63 11.56 24.29
N PHE A 87 -7.72 10.95 23.10
CA PHE A 87 -6.88 11.39 21.97
C PHE A 87 -7.49 11.01 20.62
N THR A 88 -7.01 11.66 19.59
CA THR A 88 -7.31 11.33 18.20
C THR A 88 -5.99 11.11 17.48
N PRO A 89 -5.58 9.87 17.21
CA PRO A 89 -4.35 9.62 16.44
C PRO A 89 -4.40 10.34 15.11
N ARG A 90 -3.29 10.95 14.71
CA ARG A 90 -3.10 11.62 13.44
C ARG A 90 -2.15 10.77 12.60
N PHE A 91 -2.66 10.24 11.51
CA PHE A 91 -1.92 9.37 10.61
C PHE A 91 -1.76 10.03 9.25
N GLY A 92 -0.59 9.87 8.68
CA GLY A 92 -0.26 10.37 7.36
C GLY A 92 1.16 10.03 6.98
N GLY A 93 1.84 10.99 6.42
CA GLY A 93 3.24 10.84 6.00
C GLY A 93 3.58 11.68 4.79
N THR A 94 4.76 11.45 4.27
CA THR A 94 5.29 12.12 3.09
C THR A 94 5.25 11.16 1.90
N VAL A 95 4.67 11.61 0.79
CA VAL A 95 4.68 10.92 -0.50
C VAL A 95 5.64 11.64 -1.41
N THR A 96 6.65 10.94 -1.92
CA THR A 96 7.65 11.48 -2.85
C THR A 96 7.56 10.73 -4.17
N ASP A 97 7.41 11.49 -5.28
CA ASP A 97 7.44 10.97 -6.64
C ASP A 97 8.63 11.57 -7.39
N MET A 98 9.45 10.70 -7.96
CA MET A 98 10.60 11.09 -8.81
C MET A 98 10.53 10.35 -10.13
N SER A 99 10.82 11.07 -11.22
CA SER A 99 11.01 10.44 -12.51
C SER A 99 12.05 11.15 -13.35
N LEU A 100 12.73 10.38 -14.18
CA LEU A 100 13.74 10.87 -15.09
C LEU A 100 13.67 10.10 -16.41
N VAL A 101 13.61 10.83 -17.51
CA VAL A 101 13.50 10.26 -18.86
C VAL A 101 14.66 10.78 -19.70
N PHE A 102 15.39 9.85 -20.29
CA PHE A 102 16.41 10.13 -21.30
C PHE A 102 16.01 9.43 -22.60
N GLY A 103 16.21 10.08 -23.72
CA GLY A 103 15.89 9.45 -24.98
C GLY A 103 16.50 10.20 -26.17
N THR A 104 16.45 9.52 -27.29
CA THR A 104 16.81 10.07 -28.60
C THR A 104 15.79 9.58 -29.61
N LYS A 105 15.40 10.49 -30.49
CA LYS A 105 14.50 10.16 -31.62
C LYS A 105 15.04 10.80 -32.89
N GLY A 106 14.74 10.20 -34.00
CA GLY A 106 15.20 10.70 -35.28
C GLY A 106 14.63 9.90 -36.43
N GLU A 107 15.18 10.16 -37.60
CA GLU A 107 14.83 9.50 -38.85
C GLU A 107 16.08 8.85 -39.44
N LEU A 108 15.94 7.63 -39.88
CA LEU A 108 16.93 6.84 -40.60
C LEU A 108 16.62 6.85 -42.09
N ASP A 109 17.50 6.28 -42.90
CA ASP A 109 17.25 6.07 -44.33
C ASP A 109 15.95 5.27 -44.56
N HIS A 110 15.29 5.52 -45.69
CA HIS A 110 14.06 4.84 -46.08
C HIS A 110 12.81 5.17 -45.24
N ASP A 111 12.71 6.40 -44.75
CA ASP A 111 11.56 6.93 -44.00
C ASP A 111 11.28 6.15 -42.70
N ILE A 112 12.29 5.56 -42.08
CA ILE A 112 12.18 4.89 -40.80
C ILE A 112 12.38 5.92 -39.70
N THR A 113 11.37 6.16 -38.87
CA THR A 113 11.56 6.94 -37.62
C THR A 113 11.87 6.00 -36.48
N TYR A 114 12.69 6.46 -35.53
CA TYR A 114 12.97 5.74 -34.30
C TYR A 114 12.79 6.65 -33.09
N ASP A 115 12.39 6.02 -31.97
CA ASP A 115 12.41 6.62 -30.63
C ASP A 115 13.00 5.59 -29.66
N VAL A 116 14.04 5.97 -28.94
CA VAL A 116 14.68 5.14 -27.92
C VAL A 116 14.69 5.93 -26.62
N SER A 117 14.08 5.40 -25.58
CA SER A 117 14.01 6.08 -24.30
C SER A 117 14.27 5.14 -23.11
N LEU A 118 14.89 5.71 -22.06
CA LEU A 118 15.07 5.11 -20.77
C LEU A 118 14.29 5.94 -19.74
N ASN A 119 13.36 5.30 -19.06
CA ASN A 119 12.58 5.89 -17.98
C ASN A 119 13.05 5.30 -16.65
N LEU A 120 13.26 6.17 -15.65
CA LEU A 120 13.54 5.80 -14.27
C LEU A 120 12.50 6.48 -13.39
N GLY A 121 11.73 5.71 -12.65
CA GLY A 121 10.68 6.20 -11.77
C GLY A 121 10.80 5.63 -10.37
N GLN A 122 10.46 6.42 -9.36
CA GLN A 122 10.34 6.00 -7.98
C GLN A 122 9.19 6.74 -7.31
N ASN A 123 8.38 5.99 -6.59
CA ASN A 123 7.40 6.48 -5.62
C ASN A 123 7.78 5.96 -4.24
N GLU A 124 7.77 6.84 -3.24
CA GLU A 124 8.06 6.52 -1.86
C GLU A 124 6.98 7.08 -0.95
N VAL A 125 6.57 6.32 0.05
CA VAL A 125 5.61 6.73 1.07
C VAL A 125 6.23 6.45 2.43
N ASP A 126 6.67 7.49 3.12
CA ASP A 126 7.08 7.45 4.51
C ASP A 126 5.89 7.71 5.41
N PHE A 127 5.52 6.75 6.24
CA PHE A 127 4.40 6.88 7.17
C PHE A 127 4.82 7.62 8.44
N ALA A 128 3.89 8.42 8.96
CA ALA A 128 4.01 9.09 10.25
C ALA A 128 2.70 8.96 11.03
N ILE A 129 2.79 8.75 12.32
CA ILE A 129 1.62 8.81 13.22
C ILE A 129 1.99 9.58 14.47
N SER A 130 1.12 10.49 14.87
CA SER A 130 1.31 11.35 16.05
C SER A 130 0.06 11.39 16.92
N ASN A 131 0.18 12.05 18.08
CA ASN A 131 -0.88 12.14 19.07
C ASN A 131 -1.45 10.76 19.44
N THR A 132 -0.56 9.82 19.67
CA THR A 132 -0.86 8.42 20.03
C THR A 132 0.25 7.85 20.90
N ILE A 133 0.07 6.64 21.41
CA ILE A 133 1.09 5.91 22.17
C ILE A 133 1.08 4.42 21.80
N ASN A 134 2.14 3.70 22.18
CA ASN A 134 2.14 2.24 22.32
C ASN A 134 1.84 1.90 23.79
N PRO A 135 0.61 1.52 24.13
CA PRO A 135 0.20 1.34 25.53
C PRO A 135 1.02 0.31 26.28
N SER A 136 1.52 -0.72 25.59
CA SER A 136 2.31 -1.79 26.22
C SER A 136 3.66 -1.32 26.76
N LEU A 137 4.18 -0.18 26.28
CA LEU A 137 5.43 0.41 26.77
C LEU A 137 5.25 1.20 28.09
N GLY A 138 4.00 1.47 28.48
CA GLY A 138 3.73 2.25 29.68
C GLY A 138 4.23 3.69 29.56
N PRO A 139 4.78 4.28 30.62
CA PRO A 139 5.21 5.68 30.65
C PRO A 139 6.39 6.00 29.70
N GLU A 140 7.14 5.01 29.26
CA GLU A 140 8.28 5.19 28.36
C GLU A 140 7.88 5.30 26.88
N THR A 141 6.59 5.23 26.55
CA THR A 141 6.12 5.29 25.17
C THR A 141 6.32 6.67 24.55
N PRO A 142 6.81 6.75 23.31
CA PRO A 142 6.71 7.97 22.51
C PRO A 142 5.25 8.33 22.21
N THR A 143 5.02 9.58 21.78
CA THR A 143 3.71 10.06 21.30
C THR A 143 3.67 10.28 19.78
N GLU A 144 4.81 10.09 19.11
CA GLU A 144 5.00 10.18 17.67
C GLU A 144 5.84 9.01 17.21
N PHE A 145 5.51 8.45 16.03
CA PHE A 145 6.17 7.26 15.48
C PHE A 145 6.34 7.39 13.98
N SER A 146 7.38 6.71 13.46
CA SER A 146 7.59 6.44 12.05
C SER A 146 7.28 4.96 11.77
N PRO A 147 6.02 4.60 11.50
CA PRO A 147 5.58 3.19 11.52
C PRO A 147 6.03 2.38 10.30
N GLY A 148 6.78 2.96 9.39
CA GLY A 148 7.36 2.26 8.24
C GLY A 148 7.32 3.05 6.96
N ARG A 149 7.82 2.42 5.89
CA ARG A 149 7.90 3.02 4.56
C ARG A 149 7.66 1.98 3.47
N TYR A 150 7.06 2.40 2.37
CA TYR A 150 7.02 1.65 1.12
C TYR A 150 7.72 2.42 0.01
N THR A 151 8.50 1.70 -0.79
CA THR A 151 9.13 2.25 -2.00
C THR A 151 8.77 1.37 -3.19
N GLN A 152 8.33 1.99 -4.28
CA GLN A 152 8.14 1.34 -5.57
C GLN A 152 9.05 2.01 -6.59
N SER A 153 9.83 1.23 -7.33
CA SER A 153 10.72 1.74 -8.38
C SER A 153 10.45 1.02 -9.70
N GLU A 154 10.60 1.75 -10.78
CA GLU A 154 10.47 1.23 -12.15
C GLU A 154 11.60 1.74 -13.03
N GLN A 155 12.12 0.88 -13.87
CA GLN A 155 13.10 1.20 -14.93
C GLN A 155 12.56 0.60 -16.23
N THR A 156 12.38 1.44 -17.25
CA THR A 156 11.83 1.01 -18.53
C THR A 156 12.71 1.48 -19.67
N LEU A 157 13.14 0.55 -20.52
CA LEU A 157 13.77 0.82 -21.80
C LEU A 157 12.73 0.56 -22.91
N ASP A 158 12.47 1.59 -23.71
CA ASP A 158 11.60 1.51 -24.88
C ASP A 158 12.42 1.73 -26.15
N ILE A 159 12.15 0.95 -27.20
CA ILE A 159 12.76 1.07 -28.51
C ILE A 159 11.65 0.93 -29.53
N ASP A 160 11.32 2.00 -30.24
CA ASP A 160 10.20 2.08 -31.15
C ASP A 160 10.66 2.47 -32.55
N PHE A 161 10.05 1.85 -33.55
CA PHE A 161 10.26 2.18 -34.97
C PHE A 161 8.92 2.36 -35.68
N THR A 162 8.86 3.35 -36.57
CA THR A 162 7.70 3.53 -37.45
C THR A 162 8.17 3.67 -38.89
N LYS A 163 7.45 3.04 -39.80
CA LYS A 163 7.73 3.11 -41.24
C LYS A 163 6.45 3.15 -42.06
N PRO A 164 6.33 4.08 -43.03
CA PRO A 164 5.32 4.00 -44.09
C PRO A 164 5.74 3.01 -45.19
N PHE A 165 4.81 2.21 -45.67
CA PHE A 165 4.99 1.30 -46.79
C PHE A 165 4.02 1.65 -47.93
N ASP A 166 4.53 1.95 -49.09
CA ASP A 166 3.70 2.13 -50.27
C ASP A 166 3.26 0.71 -50.81
N VAL A 167 2.04 0.37 -50.53
CA VAL A 167 1.44 -0.93 -50.92
C VAL A 167 0.24 -0.76 -51.87
N GLY A 168 0.11 0.45 -52.48
CA GLY A 168 -0.95 0.76 -53.42
C GLY A 168 -2.33 1.03 -52.79
N LEU A 169 -2.40 1.38 -51.51
CA LEU A 169 -3.57 1.91 -50.82
C LEU A 169 -3.75 3.40 -51.10
N TYR A 170 -4.81 4.00 -50.57
CA TYR A 170 -5.07 5.43 -50.70
C TYR A 170 -3.96 6.28 -50.08
N GLU A 171 -3.48 5.88 -48.89
CA GLU A 171 -2.27 6.40 -48.27
C GLU A 171 -1.31 5.24 -47.94
N PRO A 172 -0.01 5.47 -47.74
CA PRO A 172 0.91 4.44 -47.28
C PRO A 172 0.40 3.70 -46.07
N LEU A 173 0.65 2.41 -45.96
CA LEU A 173 0.44 1.61 -44.77
C LEU A 173 1.47 2.05 -43.70
N PHE A 174 1.02 2.63 -42.62
CA PHE A 174 1.88 2.95 -41.47
C PHE A 174 2.02 1.74 -40.56
N VAL A 175 3.25 1.32 -40.33
CA VAL A 175 3.55 0.23 -39.38
C VAL A 175 4.46 0.76 -38.30
N ALA A 176 4.02 0.58 -37.04
CA ALA A 176 4.85 0.81 -35.86
C ALA A 176 5.16 -0.52 -35.20
N THR A 177 6.37 -0.68 -34.70
CA THR A 177 6.79 -1.84 -33.91
C THR A 177 7.74 -1.40 -32.81
N GLY A 178 7.73 -2.08 -31.68
CA GLY A 178 8.61 -1.74 -30.58
C GLY A 178 8.92 -2.92 -29.68
N PHE A 179 9.97 -2.68 -28.92
CA PHE A 179 10.47 -3.52 -27.84
C PHE A 179 10.47 -2.73 -26.55
N GLN A 180 9.99 -3.33 -25.46
CA GLN A 180 10.08 -2.76 -24.14
C GLN A 180 10.69 -3.78 -23.18
N TYR A 181 11.65 -3.32 -22.39
CA TYR A 181 12.12 -4.02 -21.20
C TYR A 181 11.81 -3.20 -19.98
N ARG A 182 11.13 -3.78 -18.98
CA ARG A 182 10.77 -3.13 -17.74
C ARG A 182 11.23 -3.96 -16.55
N ASN A 183 11.82 -3.29 -15.57
CA ASN A 183 12.12 -3.84 -14.25
C ASN A 183 11.36 -3.03 -13.20
N GLU A 184 10.58 -3.72 -12.39
CA GLU A 184 9.81 -3.15 -11.29
C GLU A 184 10.32 -3.72 -9.98
N SER A 185 10.36 -2.91 -8.92
CA SER A 185 10.60 -3.39 -7.57
C SER A 185 9.67 -2.73 -6.56
N TYR A 186 9.28 -3.48 -5.56
CA TYR A 186 8.55 -3.04 -4.39
C TYR A 186 9.34 -3.41 -3.15
N GLU A 187 9.49 -2.46 -2.23
CA GLU A 187 10.24 -2.63 -0.99
C GLU A 187 9.44 -2.07 0.18
N SER A 188 9.37 -2.84 1.25
CA SER A 188 8.79 -2.45 2.54
C SER A 188 9.87 -2.37 3.59
N PHE A 189 9.86 -1.30 4.39
CA PHE A 189 10.80 -1.05 5.48
C PHE A 189 10.07 -1.08 6.81
N ALA A 190 10.69 -1.69 7.81
CA ALA A 190 10.18 -1.68 9.17
C ALA A 190 10.10 -0.24 9.72
N GLY A 191 9.15 -0.02 10.60
CA GLY A 191 9.05 1.21 11.38
C GLY A 191 10.08 1.30 12.50
N ASP A 192 10.01 2.39 13.26
CA ASP A 192 10.74 2.46 14.53
C ASP A 192 10.25 1.37 15.48
N THR A 193 11.15 0.86 16.32
CA THR A 193 10.88 -0.29 17.19
C THR A 193 9.69 -0.01 18.13
N ALA A 194 9.61 1.18 18.70
CA ALA A 194 8.53 1.55 19.62
C ALA A 194 7.14 1.49 18.95
N SER A 195 7.05 1.63 17.63
CA SER A 195 5.77 1.58 16.89
C SER A 195 5.16 0.18 16.81
N TYR A 196 5.93 -0.89 17.05
CA TYR A 196 5.46 -2.28 16.92
C TYR A 196 5.92 -3.23 18.03
N GLU A 197 6.87 -2.85 18.88
CA GLU A 197 7.39 -3.74 19.90
C GLU A 197 6.37 -4.09 20.99
N ILE A 198 6.56 -5.26 21.57
CA ILE A 198 5.79 -5.77 22.69
C ILE A 198 6.44 -5.22 23.98
N GLY A 199 5.78 -4.29 24.63
CA GLY A 199 6.26 -3.72 25.88
C GLY A 199 5.94 -4.57 27.11
N PRO A 200 6.51 -4.21 28.29
CA PRO A 200 6.36 -4.98 29.52
C PRO A 200 4.91 -5.08 30.01
N LEU A 201 4.05 -4.11 29.68
CA LEU A 201 2.64 -4.11 30.09
C LEU A 201 1.74 -4.92 29.15
N ALA A 202 2.24 -5.49 28.07
CA ALA A 202 1.46 -6.29 27.13
C ALA A 202 0.76 -7.47 27.84
N THR A 203 1.44 -8.18 28.73
CA THR A 203 0.86 -9.31 29.46
C THR A 203 -0.18 -8.90 30.50
N GLN A 204 -0.32 -7.61 30.76
CA GLN A 204 -1.28 -7.03 31.69
C GLN A 204 -2.52 -6.43 30.99
N GLY A 205 -2.68 -6.64 29.67
CA GLY A 205 -3.85 -6.24 28.92
C GLY A 205 -3.69 -4.93 28.12
N PHE A 206 -2.51 -4.30 28.14
CA PHE A 206 -2.26 -3.11 27.33
C PHE A 206 -1.95 -3.44 25.88
N GLY A 207 -2.59 -2.74 24.95
CA GLY A 207 -2.44 -2.95 23.53
C GLY A 207 -1.02 -2.71 23.03
N ILE A 208 -0.65 -3.46 21.99
CA ILE A 208 0.71 -3.48 21.42
C ILE A 208 0.76 -2.62 20.16
N GLY A 209 1.88 -1.91 20.02
CA GLY A 209 2.15 -1.04 18.89
C GLY A 209 1.45 0.32 18.98
N SER A 210 1.85 1.27 18.12
CA SER A 210 1.26 2.61 18.06
C SER A 210 -0.24 2.53 17.76
N ASN A 211 -1.06 3.09 18.64
CA ASN A 211 -2.51 2.98 18.53
C ASN A 211 -3.04 3.77 17.33
N GLY A 212 -3.75 3.09 16.45
CA GLY A 212 -4.26 3.63 15.19
C GLY A 212 -3.60 2.97 13.99
N PHE A 213 -2.30 2.94 13.93
CA PHE A 213 -1.53 2.25 12.91
C PHE A 213 -0.25 1.66 13.53
N PRO A 214 -0.27 0.40 13.98
CA PRO A 214 0.92 -0.28 14.46
C PRO A 214 1.99 -0.34 13.38
N GLY A 215 3.24 -0.13 13.76
CA GLY A 215 4.35 -0.12 12.83
C GLY A 215 4.57 -1.47 12.12
N LEU A 216 5.16 -1.39 10.94
CA LEU A 216 5.62 -2.57 10.22
C LEU A 216 6.76 -3.19 10.99
N ALA A 217 6.56 -4.41 11.49
CA ALA A 217 7.60 -5.12 12.24
C ALA A 217 8.75 -5.55 11.31
N ALA A 218 9.92 -5.85 11.90
CA ALA A 218 11.11 -6.25 11.15
C ALA A 218 10.88 -7.47 10.23
N ASN A 219 9.98 -8.39 10.60
CA ASN A 219 9.61 -9.55 9.77
C ASN A 219 8.64 -9.20 8.63
N SER A 220 8.14 -7.96 8.57
CA SER A 220 7.31 -7.43 7.48
C SER A 220 8.14 -6.72 6.41
N GLN A 221 9.42 -6.46 6.65
CA GLN A 221 10.29 -5.84 5.65
C GLN A 221 10.74 -6.84 4.60
N GLY A 222 10.91 -6.31 3.38
CA GLY A 222 11.40 -7.13 2.28
C GLY A 222 11.40 -6.38 0.96
N ARG A 223 12.10 -6.96 -0.01
CA ARG A 223 12.15 -6.45 -1.38
C ARG A 223 11.80 -7.56 -2.36
N VAL A 224 10.95 -7.22 -3.32
CA VAL A 224 10.60 -8.08 -4.45
C VAL A 224 10.76 -7.30 -5.74
N SER A 225 11.07 -8.01 -6.83
CA SER A 225 11.23 -7.42 -8.15
C SER A 225 10.64 -8.32 -9.23
N ARG A 226 10.29 -7.71 -10.35
CA ARG A 226 9.76 -8.37 -11.54
C ARG A 226 10.36 -7.74 -12.77
N ASN A 227 10.68 -8.58 -13.77
CA ASN A 227 11.02 -8.16 -15.11
C ASN A 227 9.86 -8.43 -16.06
N ASN A 228 9.72 -7.57 -17.04
CA ASN A 228 8.79 -7.73 -18.15
C ASN A 228 9.52 -7.43 -19.46
N ILE A 229 9.29 -8.28 -20.46
CA ILE A 229 9.70 -8.04 -21.86
C ILE A 229 8.43 -7.96 -22.68
N ALA A 230 8.32 -6.94 -23.52
CA ALA A 230 7.19 -6.78 -24.42
C ALA A 230 7.63 -6.51 -25.85
N LEU A 231 6.85 -7.03 -26.79
CA LEU A 231 6.94 -6.76 -28.23
C LEU A 231 5.58 -6.33 -28.71
N TYR A 232 5.53 -5.36 -29.60
CA TYR A 232 4.29 -4.98 -30.24
C TYR A 232 4.47 -4.66 -31.71
N ILE A 233 3.35 -4.77 -32.43
CA ILE A 233 3.17 -4.27 -33.79
C ILE A 233 1.81 -3.58 -33.89
N ASP A 234 1.78 -2.44 -34.54
CA ASP A 234 0.58 -1.66 -34.86
C ASP A 234 0.62 -1.31 -36.34
N ALA A 235 -0.51 -1.40 -37.02
CA ALA A 235 -0.64 -1.06 -38.42
C ALA A 235 -1.91 -0.24 -38.65
N GLU A 236 -1.78 0.85 -39.40
CA GLU A 236 -2.88 1.71 -39.81
C GLU A 236 -2.88 1.91 -41.33
N ALA A 237 -4.03 1.69 -41.94
CA ALA A 237 -4.21 1.74 -43.38
C ALA A 237 -5.44 2.56 -43.79
N TYR A 238 -5.27 3.55 -44.65
CA TYR A 238 -6.35 4.18 -45.40
C TYR A 238 -6.59 3.38 -46.67
N ILE A 239 -7.55 2.45 -46.60
CA ILE A 239 -7.92 1.55 -47.73
C ILE A 239 -8.51 2.39 -48.85
N THR A 240 -9.32 3.39 -48.52
CA THR A 240 -9.86 4.41 -49.42
C THR A 240 -9.83 5.76 -48.73
N GLU A 241 -10.08 6.86 -49.45
CA GLU A 241 -10.22 8.21 -48.87
C GLU A 241 -11.15 8.26 -47.67
N ASN A 242 -12.19 7.44 -47.67
CA ASN A 242 -13.26 7.47 -46.67
C ASN A 242 -13.22 6.31 -45.65
N PHE A 243 -12.33 5.32 -45.84
CA PHE A 243 -12.27 4.16 -44.96
C PHE A 243 -10.86 3.84 -44.50
N MET A 244 -10.71 3.88 -43.15
CA MET A 244 -9.48 3.51 -42.47
C MET A 244 -9.70 2.28 -41.60
N LEU A 245 -8.71 1.40 -41.58
CA LEU A 245 -8.62 0.20 -40.75
C LEU A 245 -7.30 0.26 -39.95
N ALA A 246 -7.36 -0.09 -38.68
CA ALA A 246 -6.17 -0.21 -37.82
C ALA A 246 -6.21 -1.51 -37.03
N GLY A 247 -5.02 -2.11 -36.82
CA GLY A 247 -4.85 -3.31 -36.01
C GLY A 247 -3.58 -3.26 -35.19
N ALA A 248 -3.63 -3.76 -33.97
CA ALA A 248 -2.48 -3.85 -33.07
C ALA A 248 -2.45 -5.18 -32.34
N LEU A 249 -1.23 -5.70 -32.13
CA LEU A 249 -0.94 -6.86 -31.30
C LEU A 249 0.22 -6.52 -30.36
N ARG A 250 0.11 -6.95 -29.09
CA ARG A 250 1.17 -6.83 -28.10
C ARG A 250 1.30 -8.16 -27.38
N TYR A 251 2.53 -8.63 -27.27
CA TYR A 251 2.94 -9.78 -26.47
C TYR A 251 3.80 -9.29 -25.31
N GLU A 252 3.56 -9.81 -24.12
CA GLU A 252 4.35 -9.52 -22.91
C GLU A 252 4.67 -10.81 -22.18
N ASP A 253 5.89 -10.90 -21.64
CA ASP A 253 6.35 -11.99 -20.78
C ASP A 253 6.86 -11.42 -19.45
N PHE A 254 6.23 -11.84 -18.36
CA PHE A 254 6.52 -11.42 -17.01
C PHE A 254 7.22 -12.55 -16.23
N SER A 255 8.26 -12.22 -15.48
CA SER A 255 9.06 -13.19 -14.74
C SER A 255 8.32 -13.90 -13.59
N ASP A 256 7.16 -13.43 -13.18
CA ASP A 256 6.41 -13.93 -12.02
C ASP A 256 5.13 -14.69 -12.36
N PHE A 257 4.38 -14.31 -13.40
CA PHE A 257 3.11 -14.96 -13.72
C PHE A 257 2.95 -15.43 -15.18
N GLY A 258 4.02 -15.29 -16.00
CA GLY A 258 4.03 -15.77 -17.39
C GLY A 258 3.63 -14.75 -18.43
N ASP A 259 3.17 -15.22 -19.58
CA ASP A 259 2.96 -14.39 -20.75
C ASP A 259 1.49 -14.03 -21.00
N THR A 260 1.30 -12.97 -21.80
CA THR A 260 -0.01 -12.54 -22.27
C THR A 260 0.09 -11.94 -23.66
N SER A 261 -0.98 -12.14 -24.45
CA SER A 261 -1.13 -11.54 -25.78
C SER A 261 -2.44 -10.79 -25.86
N LYS A 262 -2.39 -9.54 -26.27
CA LYS A 262 -3.57 -8.66 -26.39
C LYS A 262 -3.57 -7.97 -27.75
N GLY A 263 -4.78 -7.69 -28.25
CA GLY A 263 -4.92 -7.09 -29.56
C GLY A 263 -6.08 -6.10 -29.65
N LYS A 264 -6.04 -5.33 -30.73
CA LYS A 264 -7.06 -4.35 -31.08
C LYS A 264 -7.28 -4.36 -32.57
N ILE A 265 -8.54 -4.19 -32.97
CA ILE A 265 -8.94 -3.83 -34.34
C ILE A 265 -9.87 -2.62 -34.25
N ALA A 266 -9.68 -1.66 -35.16
CA ALA A 266 -10.50 -0.47 -35.22
C ALA A 266 -10.73 -0.03 -36.64
N PHE A 267 -11.87 0.61 -36.89
CA PHE A 267 -12.17 1.21 -38.17
C PHE A 267 -12.75 2.62 -38.01
N ARG A 268 -12.60 3.42 -39.06
CA ARG A 268 -13.27 4.68 -39.27
C ARG A 268 -13.81 4.75 -40.69
N TRP A 269 -15.13 4.98 -40.82
CA TRP A 269 -15.77 5.12 -42.11
C TRP A 269 -16.52 6.46 -42.18
N ARG A 270 -16.06 7.32 -43.09
CA ARG A 270 -16.74 8.58 -43.42
C ARG A 270 -17.78 8.27 -44.50
N ALA A 271 -19.02 8.01 -44.08
CA ALA A 271 -20.11 7.67 -44.98
C ALA A 271 -20.59 8.89 -45.80
N LEU A 272 -20.52 10.09 -45.24
CA LEU A 272 -20.82 11.38 -45.85
C LEU A 272 -19.81 12.42 -45.39
N GLU A 273 -19.74 13.59 -46.03
CA GLU A 273 -18.83 14.69 -45.64
C GLU A 273 -18.94 15.07 -44.16
N ASN A 274 -20.16 14.99 -43.61
CA ASN A 274 -20.49 15.38 -42.24
C ASN A 274 -20.85 14.21 -41.30
N ILE A 275 -20.77 12.95 -41.77
CA ILE A 275 -21.12 11.76 -41.00
C ILE A 275 -19.97 10.75 -41.05
N ALA A 276 -19.44 10.36 -39.90
CA ALA A 276 -18.44 9.32 -39.78
C ALA A 276 -18.84 8.32 -38.67
N PHE A 277 -18.71 7.03 -39.03
CA PHE A 277 -18.83 5.92 -38.06
C PHE A 277 -17.45 5.47 -37.62
N ARG A 278 -17.36 5.07 -36.38
CA ARG A 278 -16.14 4.52 -35.78
C ARG A 278 -16.51 3.29 -34.96
N GLY A 279 -15.65 2.30 -34.97
CA GLY A 279 -15.80 1.14 -34.11
C GLY A 279 -14.45 0.56 -33.73
N ALA A 280 -14.35 -0.04 -32.57
CA ALA A 280 -13.18 -0.76 -32.14
C ALA A 280 -13.56 -1.94 -31.25
N PHE A 281 -12.83 -3.06 -31.41
CA PHE A 281 -12.76 -4.16 -30.48
C PHE A 281 -11.34 -4.28 -29.96
N SER A 282 -11.17 -4.44 -28.65
CA SER A 282 -9.88 -4.65 -28.05
C SER A 282 -9.96 -5.57 -26.84
N THR A 283 -8.90 -6.34 -26.63
CA THR A 283 -8.63 -7.07 -25.40
C THR A 283 -7.57 -6.34 -24.60
N GLY A 284 -7.63 -6.42 -23.29
CA GLY A 284 -6.67 -5.80 -22.39
C GLY A 284 -6.42 -6.69 -21.17
N PHE A 285 -5.38 -6.36 -20.41
CA PHE A 285 -5.11 -6.97 -19.12
C PHE A 285 -4.51 -5.96 -18.16
N LYS A 286 -4.54 -6.31 -16.89
CA LYS A 286 -3.82 -5.58 -15.84
C LYS A 286 -3.09 -6.60 -14.96
N ALA A 287 -1.78 -6.52 -14.94
CA ALA A 287 -0.95 -7.34 -14.09
C ALA A 287 -1.22 -7.02 -12.60
N PRO A 288 -1.22 -8.01 -11.70
CA PRO A 288 -1.19 -7.74 -10.26
C PRO A 288 0.03 -6.87 -9.93
N THR A 289 -0.13 -5.88 -9.06
CA THR A 289 1.03 -5.10 -8.61
C THR A 289 1.92 -5.96 -7.71
N LEU A 290 3.21 -5.64 -7.65
CA LEU A 290 4.14 -6.31 -6.75
C LEU A 290 3.70 -6.21 -5.29
N GLY A 291 3.14 -5.04 -4.87
CA GLY A 291 2.57 -4.85 -3.55
C GLY A 291 1.39 -5.79 -3.28
N GLN A 292 0.42 -5.92 -4.21
CA GLN A 292 -0.72 -6.84 -4.04
C GLN A 292 -0.27 -8.29 -3.89
N SER A 293 0.74 -8.71 -4.64
CA SER A 293 1.24 -10.10 -4.63
C SER A 293 2.12 -10.42 -3.44
N ASN A 294 2.75 -9.41 -2.79
CA ASN A 294 3.84 -9.64 -1.85
C ASN A 294 3.71 -8.88 -0.53
N VAL A 295 2.62 -8.12 -0.31
CA VAL A 295 2.44 -7.39 0.94
C VAL A 295 2.44 -8.33 2.14
N ARG A 296 3.24 -8.00 3.14
CA ARG A 296 3.31 -8.66 4.43
C ARG A 296 3.15 -7.62 5.52
N ASN A 297 2.20 -7.83 6.41
CA ASN A 297 2.05 -7.03 7.62
C ASN A 297 1.66 -7.96 8.77
N VAL A 298 2.50 -8.02 9.79
CA VAL A 298 2.30 -8.86 10.97
C VAL A 298 2.18 -7.94 12.17
N THR A 299 1.10 -8.06 12.91
CA THR A 299 0.84 -7.33 14.16
C THR A 299 0.51 -8.31 15.27
N THR A 300 0.99 -8.05 16.47
CA THR A 300 0.62 -8.84 17.64
C THR A 300 -0.59 -8.21 18.33
N ALA A 301 -1.53 -9.03 18.75
CA ALA A 301 -2.76 -8.61 19.42
C ALA A 301 -3.19 -9.66 20.45
N PHE A 302 -4.16 -9.30 21.31
CA PHE A 302 -4.77 -10.28 22.23
C PHE A 302 -5.74 -11.19 21.50
N GLY A 303 -5.64 -12.49 21.78
CA GLY A 303 -6.64 -13.47 21.46
C GLY A 303 -7.83 -13.43 22.42
N THR A 304 -8.85 -14.24 22.15
CA THR A 304 -10.08 -14.30 22.96
C THR A 304 -9.86 -14.84 24.38
N GLY A 305 -8.76 -15.54 24.63
CA GLY A 305 -8.36 -16.04 25.96
C GLY A 305 -7.34 -15.17 26.68
N GLY A 306 -7.00 -13.98 26.12
CA GLY A 306 -6.00 -13.09 26.68
C GLY A 306 -4.55 -13.45 26.31
N GLU A 307 -4.33 -14.49 25.49
CA GLU A 307 -3.04 -14.85 24.93
C GLU A 307 -2.60 -13.87 23.82
N LEU A 308 -1.29 -13.68 23.67
CA LEU A 308 -0.75 -12.89 22.56
C LEU A 308 -0.74 -13.76 21.29
N ILE A 309 -1.38 -13.26 20.25
CA ILE A 309 -1.46 -13.91 18.93
C ILE A 309 -0.98 -12.96 17.84
N ASP A 310 -0.29 -13.52 16.85
CA ASP A 310 0.04 -12.77 15.64
C ASP A 310 -1.15 -12.78 14.67
N ARG A 311 -1.50 -11.60 14.20
CA ARG A 311 -2.45 -11.38 13.10
C ARG A 311 -1.66 -10.87 11.91
N ALA A 312 -1.85 -11.50 10.77
CA ALA A 312 -1.06 -11.17 9.59
C ALA A 312 -1.92 -11.02 8.34
N THR A 313 -1.57 -10.01 7.54
CA THR A 313 -1.82 -10.00 6.10
C THR A 313 -0.58 -10.61 5.45
N LEU A 314 -0.76 -11.70 4.72
CA LEU A 314 0.33 -12.46 4.10
C LEU A 314 0.14 -12.51 2.59
N PRO A 315 1.23 -12.63 1.81
CA PRO A 315 1.15 -12.89 0.38
C PRO A 315 0.26 -14.12 0.10
N PRO A 316 -0.50 -14.13 -1.00
CA PRO A 316 -1.31 -15.28 -1.38
C PRO A 316 -0.51 -16.58 -1.52
N THR A 317 0.76 -16.48 -1.88
CA THR A 317 1.70 -17.59 -2.05
C THR A 317 2.44 -18.00 -0.78
N ASP A 318 2.20 -17.30 0.36
CA ASP A 318 2.75 -17.71 1.65
C ASP A 318 2.20 -19.10 2.06
N PRO A 319 3.00 -20.00 2.65
CA PRO A 319 2.54 -21.34 3.05
C PRO A 319 1.27 -21.31 3.93
N VAL A 320 1.15 -20.33 4.83
CA VAL A 320 -0.03 -20.19 5.70
C VAL A 320 -1.25 -19.77 4.89
N SER A 321 -1.08 -18.86 3.91
CA SER A 321 -2.15 -18.46 3.01
C SER A 321 -2.62 -19.62 2.13
N GLN A 322 -1.68 -20.41 1.60
CA GLN A 322 -1.99 -21.59 0.78
C GLN A 322 -2.78 -22.66 1.55
N LEU A 323 -2.47 -22.88 2.83
CA LEU A 323 -3.26 -23.76 3.69
C LEU A 323 -4.72 -23.31 3.87
N LYS A 324 -5.02 -22.03 3.62
CA LYS A 324 -6.34 -21.42 3.68
C LYS A 324 -6.98 -21.18 2.31
N GLY A 325 -6.38 -21.72 1.24
CA GLY A 325 -6.86 -21.57 -0.14
C GLY A 325 -6.31 -20.35 -0.88
N GLY A 326 -5.20 -19.76 -0.40
CA GLY A 326 -4.47 -18.72 -1.14
C GLY A 326 -3.84 -19.28 -2.40
N GLU A 327 -3.98 -18.57 -3.51
CA GLU A 327 -3.41 -18.91 -4.82
C GLU A 327 -2.64 -17.72 -5.38
N GLN A 328 -1.70 -17.99 -6.27
CA GLN A 328 -0.98 -16.94 -6.99
C GLN A 328 -1.98 -16.04 -7.74
N LEU A 329 -1.80 -14.73 -7.64
CA LEU A 329 -2.65 -13.79 -8.36
C LEU A 329 -2.43 -13.92 -9.87
N THR A 330 -3.52 -13.87 -10.61
CA THR A 330 -3.54 -13.86 -12.07
C THR A 330 -3.89 -12.46 -12.59
N PRO A 331 -3.50 -12.11 -13.83
CA PRO A 331 -3.91 -10.84 -14.43
C PRO A 331 -5.43 -10.70 -14.52
N GLU A 332 -5.91 -9.48 -14.29
CA GLU A 332 -7.27 -9.11 -14.67
C GLU A 332 -7.35 -9.01 -16.21
N GLU A 333 -8.36 -9.59 -16.81
CA GLU A 333 -8.58 -9.51 -18.26
C GLU A 333 -9.81 -8.67 -18.61
N SER A 334 -9.76 -8.00 -19.74
CA SER A 334 -10.86 -7.18 -20.23
C SER A 334 -11.08 -7.31 -21.72
N GLU A 335 -12.34 -7.24 -22.14
CA GLU A 335 -12.77 -7.06 -23.51
C GLU A 335 -13.57 -5.78 -23.63
N ARG A 336 -13.31 -5.00 -24.68
CA ARG A 336 -13.98 -3.73 -24.91
C ARG A 336 -14.45 -3.60 -26.35
N ILE A 337 -15.73 -3.23 -26.51
CA ILE A 337 -16.34 -2.85 -27.78
C ILE A 337 -16.77 -1.38 -27.67
N THR A 338 -16.43 -0.58 -28.67
CA THR A 338 -16.83 0.84 -28.77
C THR A 338 -17.36 1.14 -30.18
N PHE A 339 -18.38 1.97 -30.24
CA PHE A 339 -19.00 2.46 -31.47
C PHE A 339 -19.12 3.99 -31.42
#